data_0113f270613e52386cd2195e0aea60aa
#
_entry.id   0113f270613e52386cd2195e0aea60aa
#
_cell.length_a   1.000
_cell.length_b   1.000
_cell.length_c   1.000
_cell.angle_alpha   90.00
_cell.angle_beta   90.00
_cell.angle_gamma   90.00
#
_symmetry.space_group_name_H-M   'P 1'
#
loop_
_entity.id
_entity.type
_entity.pdbx_description
1 polymer ?
#
loop_
_entity_poly.entity_id
_entity_poly.type
_entity_poly.pdbx_seq_one_letter_code
_entity_poly.pdbx_strand_id
1 'polypeptide(L)'
;MAKVLSEMLIPVDCHYQVPLRACSFLMIEDGRASFVDNNTVFAVPYLLQALEKHRIAKENVDYLIVTHVHLDHAGGTFALLKHCPNAKVIAHPKTAKFLIRPERLIEGARGVYGEPLFSQLFGEVEPVPEERIQIVADEETLLWGERTLRFLHTLGHATHHICIYDSKTNGVFTGDSFGLGVSSDETYETQFMIVSTAPADFDPVEAEKTIQRIVSLNPDYVFLPHYGIHRDPRHCATYLLRSLSAMNVLMQTALDKNIPDGELMDWLYPRVVEVTEEQIRWCGVRDVKWAMDWLGDDPRINAMGLMIAIQRKRAGK
;
A
#
# COMPACT_ATOMS: atom_id res chain seq x y z
N MET A 1 -13.36 -22.69 3.91
CA MET A 1 -13.14 -21.23 3.91
C MET A 1 -12.02 -20.79 2.97
N ALA A 2 -10.80 -21.33 3.04
CA ALA A 2 -9.69 -20.91 2.15
C ALA A 2 -10.02 -21.03 0.65
N LYS A 3 -10.66 -22.14 0.21
CA LYS A 3 -11.05 -22.34 -1.19
C LYS A 3 -12.09 -21.32 -1.68
N VAL A 4 -13.03 -20.91 -0.83
CA VAL A 4 -14.07 -19.90 -1.17
C VAL A 4 -13.43 -18.53 -1.30
N LEU A 5 -12.48 -18.18 -0.41
CA LEU A 5 -11.74 -16.91 -0.49
C LEU A 5 -10.94 -16.83 -1.80
N SER A 6 -10.24 -17.91 -2.19
CA SER A 6 -9.42 -17.94 -3.42
C SER A 6 -10.23 -17.91 -4.73
N GLU A 7 -11.54 -18.16 -4.69
CA GLU A 7 -12.42 -18.04 -5.85
C GLU A 7 -12.99 -16.62 -6.03
N MET A 8 -13.03 -15.82 -4.96
CA MET A 8 -13.66 -14.50 -4.92
C MET A 8 -12.70 -13.33 -4.74
N LEU A 9 -11.48 -13.62 -4.30
CA LEU A 9 -10.43 -12.64 -4.05
C LEU A 9 -9.07 -13.24 -4.39
N ILE A 10 -8.42 -12.70 -5.40
CA ILE A 10 -7.18 -13.23 -5.96
C ILE A 10 -6.10 -12.15 -5.83
N PRO A 11 -5.03 -12.38 -5.07
CA PRO A 11 -3.83 -11.56 -5.15
C PRO A 11 -3.14 -11.85 -6.50
N VAL A 12 -3.06 -10.85 -7.36
CA VAL A 12 -2.38 -10.91 -8.65
C VAL A 12 -0.99 -10.33 -8.47
N ASP A 13 0.06 -11.15 -8.57
CA ASP A 13 1.43 -10.67 -8.51
C ASP A 13 1.69 -9.66 -9.65
N CYS A 14 2.07 -8.46 -9.28
CA CYS A 14 2.38 -7.38 -10.21
C CYS A 14 3.82 -7.42 -10.71
N HIS A 15 4.66 -8.34 -10.23
CA HIS A 15 6.09 -8.43 -10.52
C HIS A 15 6.83 -7.10 -10.32
N TYR A 16 6.39 -6.29 -9.35
CA TYR A 16 6.99 -5.00 -9.05
C TYR A 16 8.40 -5.17 -8.51
N GLN A 17 9.40 -4.74 -9.29
CA GLN A 17 10.84 -4.95 -9.05
C GLN A 17 11.25 -6.43 -9.06
N VAL A 18 10.63 -7.25 -8.22
CA VAL A 18 10.83 -8.70 -8.16
C VAL A 18 9.47 -9.41 -7.99
N PRO A 19 9.37 -10.72 -8.31
CA PRO A 19 8.15 -11.47 -8.06
C PRO A 19 7.74 -11.45 -6.59
N LEU A 20 6.42 -11.44 -6.34
CA LEU A 20 5.83 -11.49 -5.00
C LEU A 20 6.24 -10.33 -4.07
N ARG A 21 6.56 -9.15 -4.67
CA ARG A 21 6.86 -7.93 -3.93
C ARG A 21 5.63 -7.04 -3.75
N ALA A 22 4.79 -6.96 -4.76
CA ALA A 22 3.52 -6.25 -4.71
C ALA A 22 2.46 -6.98 -5.51
N CYS A 23 1.22 -6.93 -5.03
CA CYS A 23 0.05 -7.48 -5.71
C CYS A 23 -1.07 -6.46 -5.83
N SER A 24 -1.88 -6.63 -6.86
CA SER A 24 -3.22 -6.08 -6.98
C SER A 24 -4.22 -7.14 -6.53
N PHE A 25 -5.30 -6.74 -5.90
CA PHE A 25 -6.35 -7.69 -5.54
C PHE A 25 -7.48 -7.66 -6.56
N LEU A 26 -7.66 -8.78 -7.27
CA LEU A 26 -8.82 -8.99 -8.14
C LEU A 26 -9.97 -9.56 -7.31
N MET A 27 -11.03 -8.77 -7.14
CA MET A 27 -12.30 -9.22 -6.58
C MET A 27 -13.23 -9.67 -7.71
N ILE A 28 -13.90 -10.80 -7.51
CA ILE A 28 -14.89 -11.35 -8.46
C ILE A 28 -16.24 -11.46 -7.77
N GLU A 29 -17.29 -10.98 -8.45
CA GLU A 29 -18.67 -10.99 -7.98
C GLU A 29 -19.61 -11.15 -9.16
N ASP A 30 -20.38 -12.25 -9.23
CA ASP A 30 -21.40 -12.52 -10.25
C ASP A 30 -20.91 -12.32 -11.70
N GLY A 31 -19.69 -12.79 -12.03
CA GLY A 31 -19.09 -12.66 -13.36
C GLY A 31 -18.59 -11.24 -13.69
N ARG A 32 -18.56 -10.36 -12.70
CA ARG A 32 -17.99 -9.01 -12.75
C ARG A 32 -16.72 -8.94 -11.91
N ALA A 33 -15.90 -7.94 -12.13
CA ALA A 33 -14.64 -7.77 -11.42
C ALA A 33 -14.41 -6.34 -10.93
N SER A 34 -13.58 -6.24 -9.90
CA SER A 34 -13.00 -5.00 -9.42
C SER A 34 -11.55 -5.26 -9.01
N PHE A 35 -10.66 -4.29 -9.24
CA PHE A 35 -9.30 -4.33 -8.73
C PHE A 35 -9.14 -3.38 -7.55
N VAL A 36 -8.38 -3.80 -6.54
CA VAL A 36 -7.88 -2.89 -5.49
C VAL A 36 -6.39 -2.73 -5.67
N ASP A 37 -5.96 -1.50 -5.87
CA ASP A 37 -4.69 -1.05 -6.39
C ASP A 37 -4.37 -1.61 -7.79
N ASN A 38 -3.67 -0.85 -8.59
CA ASN A 38 -3.41 -1.20 -9.98
C ASN A 38 -1.91 -1.26 -10.29
N ASN A 39 -1.09 -1.05 -9.26
CA ASN A 39 0.35 -1.01 -9.33
C ASN A 39 0.85 -0.02 -10.41
N THR A 40 1.89 -0.34 -11.16
CA THR A 40 2.46 0.48 -12.23
C THR A 40 1.92 0.08 -13.60
N VAL A 41 2.28 0.83 -14.65
CA VAL A 41 1.90 0.46 -16.03
C VAL A 41 2.42 -0.91 -16.44
N PHE A 42 3.52 -1.38 -15.85
CA PHE A 42 4.11 -2.68 -16.13
C PHE A 42 3.31 -3.86 -15.56
N ALA A 43 2.44 -3.61 -14.57
CA ALA A 43 1.55 -4.61 -14.01
C ALA A 43 0.32 -4.91 -14.90
N VAL A 44 -0.07 -3.98 -15.78
CA VAL A 44 -1.29 -4.09 -16.57
C VAL A 44 -1.41 -5.40 -17.35
N PRO A 45 -0.37 -5.94 -18.00
CA PRO A 45 -0.46 -7.24 -18.68
C PRO A 45 -0.84 -8.39 -17.73
N TYR A 46 -0.33 -8.40 -16.50
CA TYR A 46 -0.64 -9.44 -15.49
C TYR A 46 -2.08 -9.32 -14.99
N LEU A 47 -2.57 -8.09 -14.81
CA LEU A 47 -3.96 -7.83 -14.41
C LEU A 47 -4.93 -8.27 -15.50
N LEU A 48 -4.64 -7.99 -16.77
CA LEU A 48 -5.44 -8.47 -17.91
C LEU A 48 -5.41 -9.99 -18.04
N GLN A 49 -4.25 -10.63 -17.85
CA GLN A 49 -4.12 -12.08 -17.84
C GLN A 49 -4.94 -12.71 -16.71
N ALA A 50 -5.01 -12.07 -15.54
CA ALA A 50 -5.86 -12.53 -14.43
C ALA A 50 -7.34 -12.52 -14.82
N LEU A 51 -7.83 -11.47 -15.50
CA LEU A 51 -9.21 -11.44 -16.04
C LEU A 51 -9.46 -12.61 -17.00
N GLU A 52 -8.54 -12.84 -17.95
CA GLU A 52 -8.66 -13.95 -18.93
C GLU A 52 -8.69 -15.31 -18.22
N LYS A 53 -7.79 -15.54 -17.26
CA LYS A 53 -7.73 -16.77 -16.46
C LYS A 53 -9.05 -17.06 -15.74
N HIS A 54 -9.71 -16.02 -15.25
CA HIS A 54 -11.00 -16.12 -14.55
C HIS A 54 -12.21 -15.93 -15.47
N ARG A 55 -12.00 -15.83 -16.80
CA ARG A 55 -13.04 -15.67 -17.82
C ARG A 55 -13.93 -14.43 -17.60
N ILE A 56 -13.33 -13.36 -17.13
CA ILE A 56 -14.01 -12.07 -16.97
C ILE A 56 -13.73 -11.21 -18.21
N ALA A 57 -14.78 -10.74 -18.87
CA ALA A 57 -14.65 -9.78 -19.96
C ALA A 57 -14.20 -8.41 -19.41
N LYS A 58 -13.38 -7.69 -20.16
CA LYS A 58 -12.87 -6.36 -19.76
C LYS A 58 -14.00 -5.34 -19.54
N GLU A 59 -15.09 -5.50 -20.25
CA GLU A 59 -16.35 -4.72 -20.12
C GLU A 59 -17.07 -4.99 -18.79
N ASN A 60 -16.77 -6.10 -18.14
CA ASN A 60 -17.33 -6.50 -16.84
C ASN A 60 -16.47 -6.08 -15.65
N VAL A 61 -15.42 -5.29 -15.87
CA VAL A 61 -14.69 -4.62 -14.78
C VAL A 61 -15.48 -3.37 -14.40
N ASP A 62 -15.97 -3.34 -13.13
CA ASP A 62 -16.78 -2.24 -12.62
C ASP A 62 -15.94 -1.14 -11.98
N TYR A 63 -14.94 -1.53 -11.20
CA TYR A 63 -14.17 -0.58 -10.39
C TYR A 63 -12.67 -0.87 -10.44
N LEU A 64 -11.89 0.22 -10.48
CA LEU A 64 -10.49 0.27 -10.15
C LEU A 64 -10.38 1.09 -8.87
N ILE A 65 -10.27 0.42 -7.73
CA ILE A 65 -10.21 1.09 -6.42
C ILE A 65 -8.75 1.40 -6.12
N VAL A 66 -8.45 2.66 -5.82
CA VAL A 66 -7.08 3.10 -5.51
C VAL A 66 -7.02 3.47 -4.03
N THR A 67 -6.20 2.74 -3.26
CA THR A 67 -6.05 3.00 -1.82
C THR A 67 -5.42 4.36 -1.57
N HIS A 68 -4.40 4.70 -2.33
CA HIS A 68 -3.72 6.00 -2.29
C HIS A 68 -2.93 6.24 -3.58
N VAL A 69 -2.34 7.43 -3.74
CA VAL A 69 -1.80 7.85 -5.03
C VAL A 69 -0.32 7.52 -5.26
N HIS A 70 0.37 6.84 -4.35
CA HIS A 70 1.74 6.39 -4.65
C HIS A 70 1.75 5.55 -5.92
N LEU A 71 2.82 5.68 -6.73
CA LEU A 71 2.80 5.20 -8.11
C LEU A 71 2.85 3.67 -8.22
N ASP A 72 3.31 2.99 -7.20
CA ASP A 72 3.27 1.53 -7.07
C ASP A 72 1.88 0.98 -6.63
N HIS A 73 0.90 1.88 -6.43
CA HIS A 73 -0.51 1.55 -6.23
C HIS A 73 -1.39 2.09 -7.36
N ALA A 74 -1.13 3.31 -7.81
CA ALA A 74 -1.99 4.05 -8.71
C ALA A 74 -1.41 4.29 -10.12
N GLY A 75 -0.12 4.03 -10.35
CA GLY A 75 0.57 4.39 -11.59
C GLY A 75 0.01 3.70 -12.84
N GLY A 76 -0.50 2.48 -12.70
CA GLY A 76 -1.13 1.72 -13.78
C GLY A 76 -2.61 2.05 -14.04
N THR A 77 -3.24 2.91 -13.22
CA THR A 77 -4.69 3.12 -13.25
C THR A 77 -5.23 3.51 -14.62
N PHE A 78 -4.66 4.52 -15.26
CA PHE A 78 -5.14 4.95 -16.57
C PHE A 78 -4.84 3.93 -17.66
N ALA A 79 -3.66 3.31 -17.63
CA ALA A 79 -3.30 2.27 -18.59
C ALA A 79 -4.25 1.08 -18.52
N LEU A 80 -4.63 0.64 -17.31
CA LEU A 80 -5.65 -0.42 -17.14
C LEU A 80 -7.05 0.06 -17.56
N LEU A 81 -7.41 1.32 -17.24
CA LEU A 81 -8.70 1.92 -17.58
C LEU A 81 -8.96 1.95 -19.09
N LYS A 82 -7.92 2.11 -19.94
CA LYS A 82 -8.01 2.03 -21.40
C LYS A 82 -8.56 0.67 -21.89
N HIS A 83 -8.31 -0.38 -21.12
CA HIS A 83 -8.76 -1.73 -21.43
C HIS A 83 -10.14 -2.07 -20.82
N CYS A 84 -10.57 -1.31 -19.81
CA CYS A 84 -11.82 -1.57 -19.05
C CYS A 84 -12.80 -0.42 -19.29
N PRO A 85 -13.56 -0.44 -20.42
CA PRO A 85 -14.33 0.71 -20.88
C PRO A 85 -15.43 1.14 -19.93
N ASN A 86 -15.99 0.23 -19.15
CA ASN A 86 -17.09 0.50 -18.22
C ASN A 86 -16.62 0.80 -16.79
N ALA A 87 -15.34 0.59 -16.48
CA ALA A 87 -14.82 0.75 -15.11
C ALA A 87 -14.86 2.21 -14.64
N LYS A 88 -15.16 2.40 -13.36
CA LYS A 88 -14.98 3.66 -12.63
C LYS A 88 -13.77 3.54 -11.72
N VAL A 89 -13.04 4.63 -11.55
CA VAL A 89 -11.95 4.70 -10.56
C VAL A 89 -12.52 5.21 -9.25
N ILE A 90 -12.40 4.43 -8.17
CA ILE A 90 -12.81 4.85 -6.82
C ILE A 90 -11.58 5.36 -6.08
N ALA A 91 -11.68 6.56 -5.51
CA ALA A 91 -10.55 7.20 -4.87
C ALA A 91 -10.94 8.18 -3.74
N HIS A 92 -10.00 8.39 -2.81
CA HIS A 92 -10.04 9.50 -1.86
C HIS A 92 -10.08 10.86 -2.59
N PRO A 93 -10.74 11.92 -2.05
CA PRO A 93 -10.84 13.22 -2.71
C PRO A 93 -9.47 13.85 -3.09
N LYS A 94 -8.43 13.66 -2.28
CA LYS A 94 -7.08 14.14 -2.60
C LYS A 94 -6.41 13.27 -3.65
N THR A 95 -6.56 11.93 -3.60
CA THR A 95 -6.07 10.99 -4.61
C THR A 95 -6.66 11.32 -5.98
N ALA A 96 -7.97 11.58 -6.06
CA ALA A 96 -8.65 11.96 -7.30
C ALA A 96 -7.98 13.18 -7.98
N LYS A 97 -7.59 14.21 -7.20
CA LYS A 97 -6.90 15.39 -7.75
C LYS A 97 -5.56 15.06 -8.40
N PHE A 98 -4.80 14.16 -7.80
CA PHE A 98 -3.52 13.71 -8.34
C PHE A 98 -3.69 12.77 -9.55
N LEU A 99 -4.74 11.94 -9.56
CA LEU A 99 -5.04 11.11 -10.73
C LEU A 99 -5.45 11.95 -11.95
N ILE A 100 -6.21 13.04 -11.73
CA ILE A 100 -6.62 13.98 -12.80
C ILE A 100 -5.45 14.83 -13.28
N ARG A 101 -4.55 15.24 -12.36
CA ARG A 101 -3.39 16.12 -12.64
C ARG A 101 -2.13 15.54 -11.99
N PRO A 102 -1.47 14.56 -12.62
CA PRO A 102 -0.39 13.80 -12.01
C PRO A 102 0.97 14.52 -12.00
N GLU A 103 1.11 15.71 -12.59
CA GLU A 103 2.39 16.38 -12.82
C GLU A 103 3.19 16.55 -11.52
N ARG A 104 2.54 17.02 -10.44
CA ARG A 104 3.21 17.18 -9.13
C ARG A 104 3.59 15.87 -8.48
N LEU A 105 2.77 14.83 -8.67
CA LEU A 105 3.06 13.48 -8.20
C LEU A 105 4.29 12.92 -8.90
N ILE A 106 4.34 13.06 -10.22
CA ILE A 106 5.45 12.63 -11.07
C ILE A 106 6.74 13.37 -10.67
N GLU A 107 6.66 14.70 -10.51
CA GLU A 107 7.80 15.52 -10.09
C GLU A 107 8.32 15.09 -8.70
N GLY A 108 7.41 14.87 -7.74
CA GLY A 108 7.76 14.37 -6.40
C GLY A 108 8.45 13.01 -6.44
N ALA A 109 7.89 12.06 -7.19
CA ALA A 109 8.47 10.73 -7.34
C ALA A 109 9.85 10.77 -8.05
N ARG A 110 10.02 11.60 -9.08
CA ARG A 110 11.32 11.84 -9.71
C ARG A 110 12.35 12.40 -8.73
N GLY A 111 11.92 13.26 -7.81
CA GLY A 111 12.77 13.78 -6.73
C GLY A 111 13.25 12.69 -5.76
N VAL A 112 12.45 11.67 -5.52
CA VAL A 112 12.77 10.54 -4.62
C VAL A 112 13.67 9.52 -5.31
N TYR A 113 13.34 9.11 -6.54
CA TYR A 113 13.97 7.98 -7.22
C TYR A 113 15.07 8.39 -8.22
N GLY A 114 15.04 9.63 -8.72
CA GLY A 114 15.84 10.07 -9.86
C GLY A 114 15.28 9.56 -11.20
N GLU A 115 15.58 10.28 -12.29
CA GLU A 115 14.95 10.01 -13.60
C GLU A 115 15.17 8.59 -14.15
N PRO A 116 16.38 7.99 -14.14
CA PRO A 116 16.55 6.65 -14.69
C PRO A 116 15.72 5.59 -13.96
N LEU A 117 15.72 5.65 -12.62
CA LEU A 117 15.00 4.68 -11.80
C LEU A 117 13.49 4.92 -11.85
N PHE A 118 13.04 6.19 -11.89
CA PHE A 118 11.63 6.54 -12.07
C PHE A 118 11.05 5.87 -13.31
N SER A 119 11.71 6.06 -14.47
CA SER A 119 11.23 5.50 -15.74
C SER A 119 11.22 3.96 -15.72
N GLN A 120 12.20 3.32 -15.07
CA GLN A 120 12.26 1.86 -14.92
C GLN A 120 11.15 1.31 -14.03
N LEU A 121 10.83 2.00 -12.93
CA LEU A 121 9.84 1.53 -11.94
C LEU A 121 8.40 1.82 -12.36
N PHE A 122 8.13 3.00 -12.92
CA PHE A 122 6.76 3.49 -13.09
C PHE A 122 6.34 3.65 -14.54
N GLY A 123 7.30 3.82 -15.47
CA GLY A 123 7.01 4.05 -16.88
C GLY A 123 6.30 5.40 -17.09
N GLU A 124 5.35 5.42 -18.02
CA GLU A 124 4.56 6.61 -18.33
C GLU A 124 3.29 6.66 -17.46
N VAL A 125 3.15 7.72 -16.69
CA VAL A 125 1.97 7.98 -15.84
C VAL A 125 1.08 9.01 -16.54
N GLU A 126 -0.12 8.59 -16.94
CA GLU A 126 -1.07 9.42 -17.67
C GLU A 126 -2.24 9.86 -16.76
N PRO A 127 -2.87 11.03 -17.03
CA PRO A 127 -4.01 11.52 -16.26
C PRO A 127 -5.25 10.64 -16.48
N VAL A 128 -6.02 10.43 -15.40
CA VAL A 128 -7.32 9.76 -15.45
C VAL A 128 -8.41 10.79 -15.76
N PRO A 129 -9.32 10.55 -16.73
CA PRO A 129 -10.44 11.44 -17.00
C PRO A 129 -11.33 11.63 -15.78
N GLU A 130 -11.67 12.88 -15.46
CA GLU A 130 -12.42 13.24 -14.25
C GLU A 130 -13.79 12.55 -14.20
N GLU A 131 -14.47 12.41 -15.33
CA GLU A 131 -15.76 11.73 -15.44
C GLU A 131 -15.70 10.21 -15.16
N ARG A 132 -14.51 9.63 -15.14
CA ARG A 132 -14.27 8.22 -14.80
C ARG A 132 -13.98 8.04 -13.30
N ILE A 133 -13.86 9.10 -12.52
CA ILE A 133 -13.52 9.04 -11.10
C ILE A 133 -14.78 9.20 -10.25
N GLN A 134 -14.94 8.28 -9.31
CA GLN A 134 -15.91 8.35 -8.22
C GLN A 134 -15.16 8.62 -6.92
N ILE A 135 -15.41 9.77 -6.32
CA ILE A 135 -14.86 10.15 -5.03
C ILE A 135 -15.71 9.54 -3.93
N VAL A 136 -15.07 9.01 -2.89
CA VAL A 136 -15.75 8.45 -1.72
C VAL A 136 -15.41 9.22 -0.45
N ALA A 137 -16.42 9.39 0.42
CA ALA A 137 -16.27 9.98 1.75
C ALA A 137 -15.81 8.93 2.78
N ASP A 138 -15.36 9.41 3.95
CA ASP A 138 -15.11 8.52 5.09
C ASP A 138 -16.41 7.85 5.53
N GLU A 139 -16.34 6.57 5.82
CA GLU A 139 -17.47 5.70 6.19
C GLU A 139 -18.52 5.50 5.07
N GLU A 140 -18.30 6.02 3.86
CA GLU A 140 -19.20 5.77 2.74
C GLU A 140 -19.21 4.29 2.38
N THR A 141 -20.37 3.80 1.94
CA THR A 141 -20.55 2.39 1.55
C THR A 141 -21.00 2.27 0.12
N LEU A 142 -20.52 1.23 -0.55
CA LEU A 142 -20.91 0.84 -1.89
C LEU A 142 -21.41 -0.61 -1.86
N LEU A 143 -22.66 -0.81 -2.28
CA LEU A 143 -23.18 -2.16 -2.52
C LEU A 143 -22.74 -2.63 -3.91
N TRP A 144 -22.04 -3.76 -3.98
CA TRP A 144 -21.57 -4.36 -5.23
C TRP A 144 -21.83 -5.88 -5.20
N GLY A 145 -22.86 -6.32 -5.92
CA GLY A 145 -23.41 -7.66 -5.78
C GLY A 145 -23.87 -7.93 -4.35
N GLU A 146 -23.37 -8.99 -3.74
CA GLU A 146 -23.62 -9.32 -2.32
C GLU A 146 -22.63 -8.68 -1.34
N ARG A 147 -21.65 -7.90 -1.86
CA ARG A 147 -20.65 -7.23 -1.03
C ARG A 147 -21.10 -5.82 -0.63
N THR A 148 -20.86 -5.44 0.59
CA THR A 148 -20.85 -4.04 1.00
C THR A 148 -19.38 -3.65 1.22
N LEU A 149 -18.87 -2.75 0.37
CA LEU A 149 -17.56 -2.14 0.53
C LEU A 149 -17.72 -0.85 1.34
N ARG A 150 -17.03 -0.72 2.48
CA ARG A 150 -17.02 0.49 3.29
C ARG A 150 -15.64 1.14 3.20
N PHE A 151 -15.60 2.41 2.82
CA PHE A 151 -14.39 3.18 2.63
C PHE A 151 -14.02 3.93 3.90
N LEU A 152 -12.80 3.77 4.34
CA LEU A 152 -12.29 4.36 5.58
C LEU A 152 -11.15 5.31 5.20
N HIS A 153 -11.29 6.60 5.43
CA HIS A 153 -10.17 7.52 5.29
C HIS A 153 -9.18 7.26 6.41
N THR A 154 -7.95 6.97 6.05
CA THR A 154 -6.89 6.62 6.99
C THR A 154 -5.70 7.55 6.83
N LEU A 155 -5.15 7.99 7.97
CA LEU A 155 -4.00 8.86 8.04
C LEU A 155 -2.79 8.06 8.57
N GLY A 156 -1.63 8.68 8.56
CA GLY A 156 -0.40 8.13 9.13
C GLY A 156 0.59 7.72 8.06
N HIS A 157 0.20 6.95 7.04
CA HIS A 157 1.04 6.70 5.88
C HIS A 157 0.96 7.87 4.89
N ALA A 158 -0.25 8.27 4.51
CA ALA A 158 -0.49 9.39 3.61
C ALA A 158 -1.82 10.11 3.94
N THR A 159 -1.91 11.42 3.62
CA THR A 159 -3.13 12.20 3.84
C THR A 159 -4.21 11.99 2.79
N HIS A 160 -3.96 11.15 1.80
CA HIS A 160 -4.82 10.82 0.66
C HIS A 160 -5.16 9.33 0.59
N HIS A 161 -5.15 8.64 1.73
CA HIS A 161 -5.24 7.19 1.82
C HIS A 161 -6.64 6.75 2.26
N ILE A 162 -7.12 5.61 1.69
CA ILE A 162 -8.30 4.87 2.13
C ILE A 162 -7.97 3.40 2.37
N CYS A 163 -8.59 2.83 3.39
CA CYS A 163 -8.74 1.38 3.51
C CYS A 163 -10.15 0.99 3.09
N ILE A 164 -10.35 -0.25 2.65
CA ILE A 164 -11.64 -0.75 2.20
C ILE A 164 -12.01 -1.99 3.01
N TYR A 165 -13.05 -1.91 3.84
CA TYR A 165 -13.62 -3.08 4.49
C TYR A 165 -14.60 -3.76 3.54
N ASP A 166 -14.42 -5.07 3.33
CA ASP A 166 -15.28 -5.93 2.52
C ASP A 166 -16.11 -6.85 3.43
N SER A 167 -17.42 -6.66 3.42
CA SER A 167 -18.33 -7.44 4.26
C SER A 167 -18.37 -8.93 3.92
N LYS A 168 -18.13 -9.30 2.66
CA LYS A 168 -18.21 -10.70 2.20
C LYS A 168 -17.04 -11.55 2.68
N THR A 169 -15.87 -10.96 2.77
CA THR A 169 -14.67 -11.63 3.28
C THR A 169 -14.43 -11.38 4.77
N ASN A 170 -15.17 -10.45 5.40
CA ASN A 170 -14.84 -9.85 6.68
C ASN A 170 -13.36 -9.43 6.72
N GLY A 171 -12.90 -8.75 5.66
CA GLY A 171 -11.51 -8.38 5.48
C GLY A 171 -11.32 -6.92 5.15
N VAL A 172 -10.10 -6.42 5.31
CA VAL A 172 -9.74 -5.02 5.03
C VAL A 172 -8.60 -4.97 4.02
N PHE A 173 -8.81 -4.31 2.88
CA PHE A 173 -7.73 -3.87 2.01
C PHE A 173 -7.10 -2.65 2.65
N THR A 174 -5.85 -2.76 3.01
CA THR A 174 -5.22 -1.80 3.91
C THR A 174 -4.35 -0.76 3.20
N GLY A 175 -4.08 -0.96 1.90
CA GLY A 175 -2.97 -0.22 1.30
C GLY A 175 -1.75 -0.31 2.22
N ASP A 176 -0.99 0.75 2.32
CA ASP A 176 0.23 0.81 3.13
C ASP A 176 -0.01 1.23 4.59
N SER A 177 -1.27 1.56 4.94
CA SER A 177 -1.61 1.96 6.32
C SER A 177 -1.48 0.83 7.36
N PHE A 178 -1.40 -0.43 6.91
CA PHE A 178 -1.14 -1.59 7.77
C PHE A 178 0.24 -2.21 7.48
N GLY A 179 1.19 -1.38 7.00
CA GLY A 179 2.57 -1.77 6.73
C GLY A 179 2.74 -2.67 5.51
N LEU A 180 3.89 -3.31 5.47
CA LEU A 180 4.29 -4.25 4.43
C LEU A 180 4.97 -5.47 5.07
N GLY A 181 4.91 -6.60 4.40
CA GLY A 181 5.48 -7.84 4.93
C GLY A 181 4.91 -9.08 4.28
N VAL A 182 5.42 -10.24 4.66
CA VAL A 182 4.99 -11.53 4.13
C VAL A 182 4.20 -12.33 5.17
N SER A 183 3.19 -13.05 4.72
CA SER A 183 2.42 -14.00 5.52
C SER A 183 3.06 -15.38 5.48
N SER A 184 3.00 -16.13 6.58
CA SER A 184 3.34 -17.55 6.58
C SER A 184 2.20 -18.35 5.92
N ASP A 185 2.40 -18.73 4.68
CA ASP A 185 1.49 -19.56 3.88
C ASP A 185 2.26 -20.50 2.96
N GLU A 186 1.62 -21.02 1.92
CA GLU A 186 2.27 -21.88 0.93
C GLU A 186 3.43 -21.20 0.17
N THR A 187 3.48 -19.87 0.18
CA THR A 187 4.50 -19.06 -0.51
C THR A 187 5.71 -18.79 0.38
N TYR A 188 5.46 -18.54 1.69
CA TYR A 188 6.50 -18.19 2.66
C TYR A 188 6.39 -19.04 3.92
N GLU A 189 7.51 -19.58 4.37
CA GLU A 189 7.58 -20.38 5.61
C GLU A 189 7.48 -19.52 6.88
N THR A 190 7.73 -18.22 6.76
CA THR A 190 7.81 -17.29 7.89
C THR A 190 7.00 -16.03 7.62
N GLN A 191 6.53 -15.41 8.68
CA GLN A 191 5.80 -14.15 8.64
C GLN A 191 6.62 -13.04 9.27
N PHE A 192 6.70 -11.89 8.61
CA PHE A 192 7.15 -10.65 9.24
C PHE A 192 6.35 -9.46 8.71
N MET A 193 6.30 -8.39 9.49
CA MET A 193 5.69 -7.13 9.09
C MET A 193 6.49 -5.96 9.63
N ILE A 194 6.58 -4.90 8.82
CA ILE A 194 7.17 -3.61 9.21
C ILE A 194 6.23 -2.47 8.83
N VAL A 195 6.32 -1.37 9.56
CA VAL A 195 5.59 -0.16 9.20
C VAL A 195 6.21 0.49 7.95
N SER A 196 5.36 1.04 7.09
CA SER A 196 5.78 1.91 5.99
C SER A 196 5.77 3.37 6.47
N THR A 197 6.93 3.99 6.50
CA THR A 197 7.11 5.41 6.85
C THR A 197 7.46 6.24 5.62
N ALA A 198 7.04 5.79 4.43
CA ALA A 198 7.37 6.43 3.15
C ALA A 198 7.04 7.94 3.12
N PRO A 199 7.84 8.75 2.40
CA PRO A 199 7.59 10.18 2.26
C PRO A 199 6.31 10.44 1.46
N ALA A 200 5.56 11.58 1.67
CA ALA A 200 5.98 12.77 2.43
C ALA A 200 5.13 13.03 3.68
N ASP A 201 4.09 12.26 3.94
CA ASP A 201 3.02 12.60 4.87
C ASP A 201 3.05 11.78 6.17
N PHE A 202 4.07 10.95 6.37
CA PHE A 202 4.15 10.05 7.52
C PHE A 202 3.93 10.77 8.86
N ASP A 203 2.99 10.23 9.66
CA ASP A 203 2.68 10.67 11.02
C ASP A 203 2.50 9.43 11.93
N PRO A 204 3.41 9.22 12.90
CA PRO A 204 3.36 8.02 13.75
C PRO A 204 2.12 7.96 14.66
N VAL A 205 1.57 9.10 15.07
CA VAL A 205 0.38 9.14 15.94
C VAL A 205 -0.86 8.74 15.15
N GLU A 206 -0.99 9.27 13.94
CA GLU A 206 -2.11 8.91 13.06
C GLU A 206 -1.98 7.47 12.53
N ALA A 207 -0.74 6.99 12.29
CA ALA A 207 -0.51 5.59 11.91
C ALA A 207 -0.95 4.61 13.01
N GLU A 208 -0.66 4.90 14.28
CA GLU A 208 -1.12 4.09 15.40
C GLU A 208 -2.65 4.06 15.47
N LYS A 209 -3.32 5.22 15.37
CA LYS A 209 -4.79 5.32 15.37
C LYS A 209 -5.40 4.53 14.21
N THR A 210 -4.80 4.57 13.04
CA THR A 210 -5.26 3.83 11.86
C THR A 210 -5.13 2.31 12.08
N ILE A 211 -4.01 1.83 12.59
CA ILE A 211 -3.83 0.41 12.92
C ILE A 211 -4.91 -0.03 13.93
N GLN A 212 -5.14 0.76 14.99
CA GLN A 212 -6.17 0.48 16.00
C GLN A 212 -7.59 0.50 15.40
N ARG A 213 -7.89 1.47 14.51
CA ARG A 213 -9.19 1.55 13.80
C ARG A 213 -9.42 0.29 12.97
N ILE A 214 -8.44 -0.18 12.20
CA ILE A 214 -8.55 -1.40 11.39
C ILE A 214 -8.83 -2.61 12.29
N VAL A 215 -8.06 -2.78 13.37
CA VAL A 215 -8.25 -3.90 14.30
C VAL A 215 -9.61 -3.84 15.00
N SER A 216 -10.14 -2.63 15.29
CA SER A 216 -11.45 -2.46 15.96
C SER A 216 -12.64 -2.93 15.12
N LEU A 217 -12.48 -3.06 13.80
CA LEU A 217 -13.49 -3.65 12.90
C LEU A 217 -13.64 -5.15 13.11
N ASN A 218 -12.71 -5.78 13.87
CA ASN A 218 -12.63 -7.20 14.11
C ASN A 218 -12.64 -8.05 12.81
N PRO A 219 -11.78 -7.72 11.84
CA PRO A 219 -11.72 -8.44 10.59
C PRO A 219 -11.03 -9.80 10.76
N ASP A 220 -11.38 -10.77 9.89
CA ASP A 220 -10.70 -12.06 9.81
C ASP A 220 -9.39 -11.97 9.02
N TYR A 221 -9.30 -11.00 8.10
CA TYR A 221 -8.19 -10.82 7.19
C TYR A 221 -7.80 -9.36 7.02
N VAL A 222 -6.52 -9.13 6.75
CA VAL A 222 -6.03 -7.90 6.11
C VAL A 222 -5.34 -8.25 4.80
N PHE A 223 -5.58 -7.44 3.79
CA PHE A 223 -5.09 -7.61 2.42
C PHE A 223 -4.09 -6.52 2.14
N LEU A 224 -2.80 -6.91 2.13
CA LEU A 224 -1.68 -5.99 1.94
C LEU A 224 -1.20 -6.03 0.48
N PRO A 225 -1.12 -4.90 -0.22
CA PRO A 225 -0.52 -4.88 -1.54
C PRO A 225 0.97 -5.29 -1.51
N HIS A 226 1.67 -5.12 -0.37
CA HIS A 226 3.06 -5.52 -0.12
C HIS A 226 3.19 -6.47 1.12
N TYR A 227 2.88 -7.75 1.16
CA TYR A 227 2.34 -8.65 0.20
C TYR A 227 1.29 -9.55 0.83
N GLY A 228 0.12 -9.61 0.19
CA GLY A 228 -0.74 -10.77 0.26
C GLY A 228 -1.82 -10.73 1.35
N ILE A 229 -2.34 -11.90 1.65
CA ILE A 229 -3.45 -12.11 2.57
C ILE A 229 -2.91 -12.52 3.93
N HIS A 230 -3.17 -11.70 4.95
CA HIS A 230 -2.77 -12.00 6.32
C HIS A 230 -3.99 -12.33 7.17
N ARG A 231 -3.84 -13.40 7.96
CA ARG A 231 -4.82 -13.81 8.98
C ARG A 231 -4.46 -13.19 10.32
N ASP A 232 -5.41 -13.21 11.23
CA ASP A 232 -5.24 -12.67 12.59
C ASP A 232 -4.69 -11.22 12.61
N PRO A 233 -5.47 -10.24 12.13
CA PRO A 233 -5.06 -8.85 12.10
C PRO A 233 -4.64 -8.29 13.46
N ARG A 234 -5.16 -8.84 14.57
CA ARG A 234 -4.76 -8.43 15.92
C ARG A 234 -3.32 -8.82 16.23
N HIS A 235 -2.92 -10.03 15.82
CA HIS A 235 -1.54 -10.48 15.95
C HIS A 235 -0.62 -9.67 15.02
N CYS A 236 -1.02 -9.47 13.77
CA CYS A 236 -0.29 -8.62 12.82
C CYS A 236 -0.06 -7.21 13.36
N ALA A 237 -1.06 -6.62 14.01
CA ALA A 237 -0.93 -5.30 14.63
C ALA A 237 0.16 -5.26 15.72
N THR A 238 0.44 -6.35 16.43
CA THR A 238 1.54 -6.38 17.41
C THR A 238 2.89 -6.18 16.76
N TYR A 239 3.10 -6.75 15.57
CA TYR A 239 4.30 -6.55 14.76
C TYR A 239 4.44 -5.10 14.32
N LEU A 240 3.35 -4.53 13.81
CA LEU A 240 3.33 -3.16 13.29
C LEU A 240 3.52 -2.13 14.39
N LEU A 241 2.83 -2.25 15.51
CA LEU A 241 2.95 -1.32 16.65
C LEU A 241 4.37 -1.33 17.24
N ARG A 242 5.01 -2.50 17.28
CA ARG A 242 6.42 -2.60 17.69
C ARG A 242 7.33 -1.87 16.70
N SER A 243 7.18 -2.15 15.40
CA SER A 243 7.95 -1.50 14.33
C SER A 243 7.73 0.02 14.34
N LEU A 244 6.47 0.48 14.46
CA LEU A 244 6.10 1.89 14.55
C LEU A 244 6.74 2.58 15.76
N SER A 245 6.69 1.93 16.92
CA SER A 245 7.33 2.43 18.15
C SER A 245 8.84 2.63 17.96
N ALA A 246 9.51 1.66 17.33
CA ALA A 246 10.96 1.76 17.08
C ALA A 246 11.28 2.91 16.11
N MET A 247 10.51 3.09 15.04
CA MET A 247 10.68 4.21 14.12
C MET A 247 10.42 5.56 14.80
N ASN A 248 9.39 5.64 15.67
CA ASN A 248 9.10 6.85 16.44
C ASN A 248 10.24 7.19 17.44
N VAL A 249 10.85 6.18 18.06
CA VAL A 249 12.03 6.37 18.94
C VAL A 249 13.21 6.95 18.16
N LEU A 250 13.46 6.47 16.93
CA LEU A 250 14.51 7.06 16.07
C LEU A 250 14.20 8.52 15.74
N MET A 251 12.96 8.82 15.35
CA MET A 251 12.53 10.18 15.04
C MET A 251 12.69 11.11 16.25
N GLN A 252 12.24 10.70 17.43
CA GLN A 252 12.35 11.49 18.65
C GLN A 252 13.82 11.67 19.06
N THR A 253 14.64 10.62 18.96
CA THR A 253 16.08 10.70 19.26
C THR A 253 16.80 11.69 18.35
N ALA A 254 16.47 11.74 17.06
CA ALA A 254 17.04 12.70 16.12
C ALA A 254 16.64 14.15 16.47
N LEU A 255 15.40 14.35 16.94
CA LEU A 255 14.90 15.65 17.41
C LEU A 255 15.65 16.08 18.69
N ASP A 256 15.72 15.20 19.69
CA ASP A 256 16.34 15.50 21.00
C ASP A 256 17.85 15.78 20.88
N LYS A 257 18.53 15.05 19.99
CA LYS A 257 19.95 15.29 19.66
C LYS A 257 20.16 16.47 18.71
N ASN A 258 19.08 17.06 18.20
CA ASN A 258 19.11 18.16 17.23
C ASN A 258 20.04 17.88 16.03
N ILE A 259 19.94 16.67 15.46
CA ILE A 259 20.75 16.27 14.30
C ILE A 259 20.47 17.26 13.16
N PRO A 260 21.49 17.90 12.53
CA PRO A 260 21.28 18.85 11.45
C PRO A 260 20.55 18.25 10.26
N ASP A 261 19.70 19.03 9.56
CA ASP A 261 18.90 18.52 8.43
C ASP A 261 19.77 17.89 7.34
N GLY A 262 20.96 18.42 7.06
CA GLY A 262 21.89 17.86 6.07
C GLY A 262 22.54 16.54 6.50
N GLU A 263 22.47 16.16 7.78
CA GLU A 263 23.05 14.94 8.34
C GLU A 263 21.97 13.89 8.67
N LEU A 264 20.67 14.26 8.59
CA LEU A 264 19.58 13.39 9.01
C LEU A 264 19.58 12.06 8.27
N MET A 265 19.79 12.04 6.97
CA MET A 265 19.76 10.81 6.18
C MET A 265 20.90 9.86 6.58
N ASP A 266 22.14 10.38 6.73
CA ASP A 266 23.30 9.60 7.13
C ASP A 266 23.15 9.07 8.55
N TRP A 267 22.44 9.80 9.41
CA TRP A 267 22.17 9.37 10.78
C TRP A 267 21.03 8.35 10.86
N LEU A 268 19.94 8.55 10.09
CA LEU A 268 18.73 7.70 10.14
C LEU A 268 18.92 6.36 9.42
N TYR A 269 19.45 6.37 8.19
CA TYR A 269 19.43 5.20 7.33
C TYR A 269 20.08 3.95 7.97
N PRO A 270 21.32 3.99 8.51
CA PRO A 270 21.90 2.80 9.13
C PRO A 270 21.10 2.32 10.34
N ARG A 271 20.46 3.22 11.08
CA ARG A 271 19.62 2.87 12.24
C ARG A 271 18.28 2.28 11.86
N VAL A 272 17.68 2.76 10.77
CA VAL A 272 16.48 2.16 10.20
C VAL A 272 16.76 0.75 9.71
N VAL A 273 17.92 0.51 9.08
CA VAL A 273 18.35 -0.85 8.68
C VAL A 273 18.46 -1.73 9.93
N GLU A 274 19.17 -1.30 10.96
CA GLU A 274 19.32 -2.05 12.21
C GLU A 274 17.99 -2.39 12.88
N VAL A 275 17.12 -1.39 13.04
CA VAL A 275 15.77 -1.58 13.60
C VAL A 275 14.92 -2.53 12.75
N THR A 276 15.04 -2.46 11.42
CA THR A 276 14.34 -3.35 10.50
C THR A 276 14.82 -4.80 10.65
N GLU A 277 16.14 -5.02 10.69
CA GLU A 277 16.71 -6.35 10.94
C GLU A 277 16.30 -6.91 12.30
N GLU A 278 16.31 -6.08 13.36
CA GLU A 278 15.85 -6.48 14.69
C GLU A 278 14.37 -6.87 14.68
N GLN A 279 13.53 -6.11 13.95
CA GLN A 279 12.11 -6.43 13.79
C GLN A 279 11.93 -7.78 13.09
N ILE A 280 12.66 -8.03 12.01
CA ILE A 280 12.63 -9.30 11.25
C ILE A 280 13.03 -10.47 12.16
N ARG A 281 14.12 -10.33 12.92
CA ARG A 281 14.56 -11.36 13.91
C ARG A 281 13.51 -11.59 14.98
N TRP A 282 12.91 -10.52 15.48
CA TRP A 282 11.86 -10.60 16.50
C TRP A 282 10.60 -11.32 15.99
N CYS A 283 10.27 -11.18 14.71
CA CYS A 283 9.22 -11.95 14.05
C CYS A 283 9.56 -13.45 13.89
N GLY A 284 10.77 -13.87 14.25
CA GLY A 284 11.20 -15.27 14.18
C GLY A 284 11.78 -15.69 12.83
N VAL A 285 12.01 -14.75 11.92
CA VAL A 285 12.63 -15.01 10.61
C VAL A 285 14.09 -15.39 10.80
N ARG A 286 14.48 -16.60 10.34
CA ARG A 286 15.86 -17.09 10.47
C ARG A 286 16.79 -16.49 9.42
N ASP A 287 16.32 -16.39 8.19
CA ASP A 287 17.07 -15.79 7.09
C ASP A 287 16.75 -14.29 6.97
N VAL A 288 17.39 -13.52 7.84
CA VAL A 288 17.25 -12.05 7.85
C VAL A 288 17.73 -11.44 6.54
N LYS A 289 18.77 -12.03 5.92
CA LYS A 289 19.28 -11.54 4.64
C LYS A 289 18.23 -11.63 3.54
N TRP A 290 17.55 -12.78 3.43
CA TRP A 290 16.45 -12.95 2.48
C TRP A 290 15.36 -11.89 2.69
N ALA A 291 14.95 -11.64 3.94
CA ALA A 291 13.92 -10.65 4.23
C ALA A 291 14.36 -9.22 3.88
N MET A 292 15.62 -8.87 4.14
CA MET A 292 16.19 -7.59 3.75
C MET A 292 16.33 -7.46 2.22
N ASP A 293 16.74 -8.52 1.53
CA ASP A 293 16.79 -8.55 0.06
C ASP A 293 15.36 -8.40 -0.53
N TRP A 294 14.35 -9.01 0.10
CA TRP A 294 12.95 -8.85 -0.27
C TRP A 294 12.47 -7.40 -0.06
N LEU A 295 12.84 -6.76 1.04
CA LEU A 295 12.52 -5.34 1.32
C LEU A 295 13.23 -4.39 0.36
N GLY A 296 14.39 -4.76 -0.18
CA GLY A 296 15.15 -3.93 -1.12
C GLY A 296 15.40 -2.52 -0.61
N ASP A 297 14.84 -1.50 -1.28
CA ASP A 297 15.02 -0.08 -0.93
C ASP A 297 14.09 0.44 0.18
N ASP A 298 13.16 -0.36 0.71
CA ASP A 298 12.20 0.12 1.72
C ASP A 298 12.86 0.71 2.98
N PRO A 299 13.96 0.15 3.53
CA PRO A 299 14.63 0.78 4.66
C PRO A 299 15.15 2.19 4.34
N ARG A 300 15.61 2.43 3.11
CA ARG A 300 16.06 3.76 2.66
C ARG A 300 14.87 4.71 2.49
N ILE A 301 13.78 4.23 1.89
CA ILE A 301 12.53 5.00 1.72
C ILE A 301 11.95 5.35 3.09
N ASN A 302 11.94 4.41 4.03
CA ASN A 302 11.52 4.65 5.41
C ASN A 302 12.39 5.70 6.11
N ALA A 303 13.71 5.66 5.95
CA ALA A 303 14.59 6.69 6.49
C ALA A 303 14.32 8.08 5.91
N MET A 304 14.03 8.16 4.61
CA MET A 304 13.61 9.42 3.95
C MET A 304 12.30 9.95 4.52
N GLY A 305 11.31 9.09 4.77
CA GLY A 305 10.05 9.48 5.35
C GLY A 305 10.21 10.03 6.78
N LEU A 306 11.02 9.36 7.61
CA LEU A 306 11.36 9.87 8.95
C LEU A 306 12.07 11.22 8.87
N MET A 307 13.01 11.40 7.95
CA MET A 307 13.72 12.66 7.73
C MET A 307 12.72 13.79 7.42
N ILE A 308 11.81 13.57 6.49
CA ILE A 308 10.80 14.56 6.10
C ILE A 308 9.85 14.84 7.27
N ALA A 309 9.42 13.82 8.02
CA ALA A 309 8.58 14.00 9.20
C ALA A 309 9.26 14.85 10.29
N ILE A 310 10.56 14.65 10.52
CA ILE A 310 11.39 15.47 11.44
C ILE A 310 11.42 16.93 10.95
N GLN A 311 11.72 17.15 9.68
CA GLN A 311 11.80 18.50 9.09
C GLN A 311 10.45 19.24 9.17
N ARG A 312 9.33 18.54 8.88
CA ARG A 312 7.97 19.08 9.05
C ARG A 312 7.69 19.49 10.49
N LYS A 313 8.03 18.61 11.45
CA LYS A 313 7.84 18.89 12.89
C LYS A 313 8.65 20.10 13.38
N ARG A 314 9.89 20.25 12.87
CA ARG A 314 10.72 21.44 13.13
C ARG A 314 10.13 22.72 12.53
N ALA A 315 9.51 22.62 11.37
CA ALA A 315 8.83 23.73 10.70
C ALA A 315 7.45 24.06 11.29
N GLY A 316 7.00 23.37 12.35
CA GLY A 316 5.67 23.57 12.96
C GLY A 316 4.51 23.12 12.08
N LYS A 317 4.74 22.14 11.25
CA LYS A 317 3.75 21.62 10.29
C LYS A 317 3.33 20.20 10.64
#